data_c6d3d1ad9b1361b331c9aceab385918f
#
_entry.id   c6d3d1ad9b1361b331c9aceab385918f
#
_cell.length_a   1.000
_cell.length_b   1.000
_cell.length_c   1.000
_cell.angle_alpha   90.00
_cell.angle_beta   90.00
_cell.angle_gamma   90.00
#
_symmetry.space_group_name_H-M   'P 1'
#
loop_
_entity.id
_entity.type
_entity.pdbx_description
1 polymer ?
#
loop_
_entity_poly.entity_id
_entity_poly.type
_entity_poly.pdbx_seq_one_letter_code
_entity_poly.pdbx_strand_id
1 'polypeptide(L)'
;MKASEIIKADAIKRKIDPDKALRTISALVKAKSAVLMQENDSVLLVRKLNPTSAEIHLFTEDSPKTLARAVLGFVKRGKALGIKTVYGKADNQGIVELMKRVGLNVQASDLPQYNWKANI
;
A
#
# COMPACT_ATOMS: atom_id res chain seq x y z
N MET A 1 -5.85 10.37 12.13
CA MET A 1 -7.09 9.94 11.43
C MET A 1 -7.29 8.44 11.60
N LYS A 2 -8.53 8.00 11.57
CA LYS A 2 -8.85 6.57 11.54
C LYS A 2 -8.64 6.02 10.12
N ALA A 3 -8.32 4.73 10.03
CA ALA A 3 -8.11 4.07 8.73
C ALA A 3 -9.29 4.27 7.77
N SER A 4 -10.53 4.15 8.25
CA SER A 4 -11.73 4.38 7.44
C SER A 4 -11.81 5.80 6.88
N GLU A 5 -11.41 6.79 7.65
CA GLU A 5 -11.38 8.19 7.22
C GLU A 5 -10.34 8.41 6.12
N ILE A 6 -9.16 7.82 6.28
CA ILE A 6 -8.07 7.91 5.31
C ILE A 6 -8.50 7.28 3.97
N ILE A 7 -9.09 6.10 4.02
CA ILE A 7 -9.57 5.38 2.83
C ILE A 7 -10.64 6.20 2.09
N LYS A 8 -11.60 6.76 2.82
CA LYS A 8 -12.66 7.59 2.23
C LYS A 8 -12.10 8.87 1.59
N ALA A 9 -11.18 9.55 2.27
CA ALA A 9 -10.57 10.77 1.75
C ALA A 9 -9.78 10.50 0.47
N ASP A 10 -9.02 9.40 0.43
CA ASP A 10 -8.29 8.98 -0.76
C ASP A 10 -9.23 8.65 -1.92
N ALA A 11 -10.33 7.94 -1.66
CA ALA A 11 -11.33 7.61 -2.67
C ALA A 11 -11.94 8.86 -3.29
N ILE A 12 -12.26 9.87 -2.48
CA ILE A 12 -12.79 11.15 -2.96
C ILE A 12 -11.80 11.82 -3.91
N LYS A 13 -10.52 11.85 -3.57
CA LYS A 13 -9.47 12.41 -4.44
C LYS A 13 -9.38 11.71 -5.79
N ARG A 14 -9.61 10.40 -5.80
CA ARG A 14 -9.57 9.56 -7.02
C ARG A 14 -10.91 9.53 -7.76
N LYS A 15 -11.91 10.27 -7.27
CA LYS A 15 -13.27 10.27 -7.84
C LYS A 15 -13.94 8.90 -7.83
N ILE A 16 -13.69 8.15 -6.78
CA ILE A 16 -14.30 6.83 -6.50
C ILE A 16 -15.30 7.01 -5.37
N ASP A 17 -16.41 6.26 -5.40
CA ASP A 17 -17.40 6.27 -4.32
C ASP A 17 -16.72 5.83 -3.00
N PRO A 18 -16.64 6.72 -1.99
CA PRO A 18 -15.93 6.41 -0.75
C PRO A 18 -16.55 5.26 0.04
N ASP A 19 -17.87 5.14 0.05
CA ASP A 19 -18.56 4.07 0.77
C ASP A 19 -18.35 2.71 0.09
N LYS A 20 -18.37 2.70 -1.23
CA LYS A 20 -18.10 1.48 -2.01
C LYS A 20 -16.65 1.01 -1.81
N ALA A 21 -15.70 1.93 -1.83
CA ALA A 21 -14.28 1.62 -1.59
C ALA A 21 -14.09 1.00 -0.20
N LEU A 22 -14.70 1.60 0.82
CA LEU A 22 -14.59 1.10 2.19
C LEU A 22 -15.24 -0.28 2.35
N ARG A 23 -16.42 -0.49 1.75
CA ARG A 23 -17.09 -1.80 1.79
C ARG A 23 -16.25 -2.89 1.13
N THR A 24 -15.65 -2.61 -0.01
CA THR A 24 -14.80 -3.57 -0.73
C THR A 24 -13.59 -3.97 0.12
N ILE A 25 -12.90 -2.99 0.70
CA ILE A 25 -11.73 -3.24 1.55
C ILE A 25 -12.14 -4.00 2.81
N SER A 26 -13.24 -3.62 3.45
CA SER A 26 -13.75 -4.29 4.65
C SER A 26 -14.08 -5.76 4.38
N ALA A 27 -14.65 -6.06 3.20
CA ALA A 27 -14.95 -7.42 2.81
C ALA A 27 -13.69 -8.27 2.65
N LEU A 28 -12.64 -7.71 2.03
CA LEU A 28 -11.35 -8.40 1.87
C LEU A 28 -10.70 -8.71 3.23
N VAL A 29 -10.75 -7.77 4.16
CA VAL A 29 -10.19 -7.94 5.50
C VAL A 29 -10.98 -8.98 6.31
N LYS A 30 -12.31 -8.93 6.25
CA LYS A 30 -13.18 -9.90 6.93
C LYS A 30 -12.98 -11.32 6.40
N ALA A 31 -12.77 -11.45 5.10
CA ALA A 31 -12.51 -12.75 4.46
C ALA A 31 -11.07 -13.24 4.70
N LYS A 32 -10.26 -12.49 5.43
CA LYS A 32 -8.83 -12.78 5.67
C LYS A 32 -8.00 -12.86 4.38
N SER A 33 -8.48 -12.23 3.30
CA SER A 33 -7.78 -12.16 2.03
C SER A 33 -6.76 -11.02 2.00
N ALA A 34 -6.87 -10.07 2.91
CA ALA A 34 -6.00 -8.92 3.00
C ALA A 34 -5.85 -8.46 4.45
N VAL A 35 -4.78 -7.69 4.70
CA VAL A 35 -4.50 -7.07 6.00
C VAL A 35 -4.34 -5.57 5.79
N LEU A 36 -4.84 -4.77 6.74
CA LEU A 36 -4.58 -3.34 6.78
C LEU A 36 -3.51 -3.03 7.80
N MET A 37 -2.56 -2.18 7.41
CA MET A 37 -1.55 -1.61 8.30
C MET A 37 -1.70 -0.10 8.29
N GLN A 38 -1.50 0.54 9.43
CA GLN A 38 -1.53 2.00 9.53
C GLN A 38 -0.26 2.53 10.16
N GLU A 39 0.32 3.55 9.53
CA GLU A 39 1.43 4.36 10.04
C GLU A 39 1.04 5.83 9.83
N ASN A 40 0.96 6.61 10.91
CA ASN A 40 0.49 8.00 10.86
C ASN A 40 -0.88 8.08 10.16
N ASP A 41 -1.03 8.95 9.16
CA ASP A 41 -2.24 9.07 8.34
C ASP A 41 -2.10 8.35 7.00
N SER A 42 -1.40 7.22 7.00
CA SER A 42 -1.25 6.33 5.84
C SER A 42 -1.72 4.93 6.18
N VAL A 43 -2.46 4.33 5.26
CA VAL A 43 -2.99 2.97 5.37
C VAL A 43 -2.49 2.16 4.19
N LEU A 44 -1.95 1.00 4.47
CA LEU A 44 -1.49 0.06 3.45
C LEU A 44 -2.37 -1.18 3.47
N LEU A 45 -2.98 -1.48 2.34
CA LEU A 45 -3.70 -2.73 2.12
C LEU A 45 -2.71 -3.75 1.56
N VAL A 46 -2.54 -4.87 2.24
CA VAL A 46 -1.57 -5.90 1.90
C VAL A 46 -2.29 -7.20 1.64
N ARG A 47 -2.11 -7.76 0.44
CA ARG A 47 -2.68 -9.07 0.07
C ARG A 47 -1.55 -9.99 -0.36
N LYS A 48 -1.31 -11.07 0.37
CA LYS A 48 -0.28 -12.04 0.02
C LYS A 48 -0.62 -12.77 -1.27
N LEU A 49 0.34 -12.82 -2.19
CA LEU A 49 0.27 -13.57 -3.44
C LEU A 49 0.87 -14.96 -3.26
N ASN A 50 1.88 -15.07 -2.41
CA ASN A 50 2.54 -16.30 -2.00
C ASN A 50 3.25 -16.03 -0.65
N PRO A 51 3.96 -16.99 -0.04
CA PRO A 51 4.56 -16.79 1.28
C PRO A 51 5.54 -15.62 1.40
N THR A 52 6.16 -15.17 0.29
CA THR A 52 7.19 -14.12 0.31
C THR A 52 6.84 -12.89 -0.52
N SER A 53 5.71 -12.88 -1.21
CA SER A 53 5.30 -11.76 -2.08
C SER A 53 3.91 -11.28 -1.73
N ALA A 54 3.69 -9.97 -1.88
CA ALA A 54 2.39 -9.34 -1.61
C ALA A 54 2.08 -8.24 -2.61
N GLU A 55 0.79 -8.09 -2.89
CA GLU A 55 0.24 -6.91 -3.56
C GLU A 55 -0.02 -5.85 -2.50
N ILE A 56 0.35 -4.60 -2.79
CA ILE A 56 0.09 -3.49 -1.87
C ILE A 56 -0.68 -2.38 -2.55
N HIS A 57 -1.51 -1.69 -1.76
CA HIS A 57 -2.22 -0.50 -2.18
C HIS A 57 -2.17 0.52 -1.04
N LEU A 58 -1.71 1.73 -1.34
CA LEU A 58 -1.51 2.79 -0.35
C LEU A 58 -2.64 3.82 -0.41
N PHE A 59 -3.15 4.17 0.76
CA PHE A 59 -4.06 5.30 0.98
C PHE A 59 -3.37 6.26 1.95
N THR A 60 -3.25 7.53 1.61
CA THR A 60 -2.51 8.46 2.46
C THR A 60 -3.09 9.88 2.46
N GLU A 61 -3.04 10.50 3.65
CA GLU A 61 -3.25 11.93 3.85
C GLU A 61 -2.00 12.59 4.44
N ASP A 62 -0.89 11.86 4.52
CA ASP A 62 0.37 12.38 5.02
C ASP A 62 1.06 13.30 4.02
N SER A 63 1.83 14.27 4.53
CA SER A 63 2.78 15.02 3.73
C SER A 63 3.90 14.10 3.23
N PRO A 64 4.63 14.47 2.16
CA PRO A 64 5.71 13.62 1.65
C PRO A 64 6.75 13.22 2.69
N LYS A 65 7.12 14.13 3.59
CA LYS A 65 8.09 13.86 4.65
C LYS A 65 7.58 12.81 5.64
N THR A 66 6.34 12.94 6.08
CA THR A 66 5.70 12.01 7.01
C THR A 66 5.44 10.66 6.32
N LEU A 67 5.06 10.70 5.04
CA LEU A 67 4.83 9.49 4.26
C LEU A 67 6.14 8.67 4.10
N ALA A 68 7.29 9.32 3.95
CA ALA A 68 8.57 8.63 3.89
C ALA A 68 8.83 7.81 5.15
N ARG A 69 8.50 8.35 6.33
CA ARG A 69 8.58 7.63 7.60
C ARG A 69 7.60 6.46 7.65
N ALA A 70 6.37 6.69 7.17
CA ALA A 70 5.34 5.64 7.13
C ALA A 70 5.80 4.47 6.25
N VAL A 71 6.39 4.75 5.08
CA VAL A 71 6.92 3.71 4.19
C VAL A 71 7.97 2.86 4.89
N LEU A 72 8.90 3.48 5.61
CA LEU A 72 9.91 2.73 6.37
C LEU A 72 9.28 1.84 7.45
N GLY A 73 8.23 2.33 8.13
CA GLY A 73 7.48 1.54 9.11
C GLY A 73 6.78 0.34 8.46
N PHE A 74 6.16 0.53 7.30
CA PHE A 74 5.53 -0.54 6.55
C PHE A 74 6.53 -1.60 6.08
N VAL A 75 7.70 -1.18 5.62
CA VAL A 75 8.78 -2.10 5.22
C VAL A 75 9.20 -2.98 6.40
N LYS A 76 9.41 -2.39 7.57
CA LYS A 76 9.77 -3.12 8.78
C LYS A 76 8.72 -4.16 9.13
N ARG A 77 7.45 -3.79 9.07
CA ARG A 77 6.33 -4.72 9.37
C ARG A 77 6.21 -5.82 8.32
N GLY A 78 6.41 -5.48 7.05
CA GLY A 78 6.40 -6.45 5.95
C GLY A 78 7.50 -7.50 6.09
N LYS A 79 8.71 -7.07 6.45
CA LYS A 79 9.82 -7.98 6.71
C LYS A 79 9.51 -8.94 7.87
N ALA A 80 8.88 -8.45 8.92
CA ALA A 80 8.48 -9.27 10.06
C ALA A 80 7.45 -10.34 9.67
N LEU A 81 6.65 -10.09 8.63
CA LEU A 81 5.69 -11.06 8.07
C LEU A 81 6.31 -12.02 7.04
N GLY A 82 7.60 -11.90 6.77
CA GLY A 82 8.31 -12.75 5.80
C GLY A 82 8.18 -12.29 4.35
N ILE A 83 7.64 -11.10 4.11
CA ILE A 83 7.50 -10.54 2.76
C ILE A 83 8.86 -10.05 2.28
N LYS A 84 9.25 -10.45 1.07
CA LYS A 84 10.51 -10.05 0.43
C LYS A 84 10.29 -9.18 -0.80
N THR A 85 9.15 -9.33 -1.46
CA THR A 85 8.82 -8.58 -2.68
C THR A 85 7.39 -8.07 -2.60
N VAL A 86 7.20 -6.80 -2.96
CA VAL A 86 5.87 -6.19 -3.07
C VAL A 86 5.61 -5.73 -4.49
N TYR A 87 4.35 -5.81 -4.90
CA TYR A 87 3.89 -5.45 -6.23
C TYR A 87 2.82 -4.36 -6.16
N GLY A 88 2.79 -3.47 -7.14
CA GLY A 88 1.77 -2.44 -7.21
C GLY A 88 1.47 -1.99 -8.62
N LYS A 89 0.41 -1.20 -8.75
CA LYS A 89 -0.02 -0.58 -10.00
C LYS A 89 0.47 0.86 -10.07
N ALA A 90 0.71 1.36 -11.27
CA ALA A 90 1.40 2.63 -11.52
C ALA A 90 0.51 3.88 -11.45
N ASP A 91 -0.67 3.81 -10.88
CA ASP A 91 -1.55 4.98 -10.79
C ASP A 91 -1.04 6.06 -9.82
N ASN A 92 0.11 5.83 -9.16
CA ASN A 92 0.72 6.84 -8.31
C ASN A 92 2.24 6.87 -8.47
N GLN A 93 2.73 7.65 -9.42
CA GLN A 93 4.16 7.86 -9.67
C GLN A 93 4.89 8.43 -8.45
N GLY A 94 4.23 9.25 -7.64
CA GLY A 94 4.82 9.82 -6.44
C GLY A 94 5.26 8.76 -5.43
N ILE A 95 4.53 7.68 -5.31
CA ILE A 95 4.87 6.55 -4.44
C ILE A 95 6.14 5.85 -4.91
N VAL A 96 6.26 5.61 -6.22
CA VAL A 96 7.45 4.97 -6.81
C VAL A 96 8.69 5.82 -6.53
N GLU A 97 8.62 7.12 -6.77
CA GLU A 97 9.73 8.04 -6.50
C GLU A 97 10.09 8.07 -5.01
N LEU A 98 9.08 8.06 -4.14
CA LEU A 98 9.31 8.07 -2.71
C LEU A 98 10.00 6.79 -2.23
N MET A 99 9.58 5.64 -2.74
CA MET A 99 10.20 4.36 -2.41
C MET A 99 11.67 4.32 -2.83
N LYS A 100 11.99 4.85 -4.00
CA LYS A 100 13.38 4.98 -4.47
C LYS A 100 14.19 5.88 -3.55
N ARG A 101 13.63 7.00 -3.10
CA ARG A 101 14.31 7.94 -2.19
C ARG A 101 14.64 7.32 -0.84
N VAL A 102 13.78 6.45 -0.32
CA VAL A 102 14.05 5.76 0.95
C VAL A 102 14.91 4.51 0.78
N GLY A 103 15.43 4.29 -0.41
CA GLY A 103 16.43 3.24 -0.68
C GLY A 103 15.87 1.89 -1.10
N LEU A 104 14.59 1.81 -1.46
CA LEU A 104 14.02 0.56 -1.97
C LEU A 104 14.40 0.34 -3.43
N ASN A 105 14.68 -0.92 -3.78
CA ASN A 105 14.99 -1.32 -5.14
C ASN A 105 13.68 -1.54 -5.91
N VAL A 106 13.24 -0.51 -6.64
CA VAL A 106 12.02 -0.54 -7.44
C VAL A 106 12.35 -0.87 -8.89
N GLN A 107 11.65 -1.85 -9.45
CA GLN A 107 11.85 -2.35 -10.81
C GLN A 107 10.51 -2.49 -11.52
N ALA A 108 10.56 -2.68 -12.85
CA ALA A 108 9.39 -3.10 -13.60
C ALA A 108 8.92 -4.47 -13.12
N SER A 109 7.60 -4.68 -13.07
CA SER A 109 7.05 -5.96 -12.64
C SER A 109 7.30 -7.07 -13.65
N ASP A 110 7.56 -8.27 -13.14
CA ASP A 110 7.57 -9.50 -13.92
C ASP A 110 6.19 -10.16 -14.04
N LEU A 111 5.18 -9.61 -13.30
CA LEU A 111 3.80 -10.08 -13.36
C LEU A 111 2.96 -9.08 -14.18
N PRO A 112 2.19 -9.54 -15.19
CA PRO A 112 1.53 -8.65 -16.13
C PRO A 112 0.43 -7.77 -15.52
N GLN A 113 -0.16 -8.16 -14.41
CA GLN A 113 -1.21 -7.39 -13.74
C GLN A 113 -0.68 -6.22 -12.92
N TYR A 114 0.63 -6.12 -12.72
CA TYR A 114 1.27 -5.04 -11.95
C TYR A 114 2.26 -4.27 -12.82
N ASN A 115 2.49 -3.01 -12.49
CA ASN A 115 3.40 -2.13 -13.22
C ASN A 115 4.80 -2.11 -12.62
N TRP A 116 4.92 -2.31 -11.31
CA TRP A 116 6.20 -2.28 -10.62
C TRP A 116 6.26 -3.33 -9.52
N LYS A 117 7.50 -3.64 -9.11
CA LYS A 117 7.79 -4.43 -7.91
C LYS A 117 8.93 -3.79 -7.15
N ALA A 118 9.01 -4.05 -5.86
CA ALA A 118 10.10 -3.59 -5.01
C ALA A 118 10.54 -4.72 -4.08
N ASN A 119 11.85 -4.90 -3.96
CA ASN A 119 12.43 -5.79 -2.98
C ASN A 119 12.59 -5.03 -1.66
N ILE A 120 12.18 -5.64 -0.58
CA ILE A 120 12.26 -5.03 0.74
C ILE A 120 13.17 -5.79 1.70
#